data_53d3fcc2c7ae28317a12fa2c91ac554f
#
_entry.id   53d3fcc2c7ae28317a12fa2c91ac554f
#
_cell.length_a   1.000
_cell.length_b   1.000
_cell.length_c   1.000
_cell.angle_alpha   90.00
_cell.angle_beta   90.00
_cell.angle_gamma   90.00
#
_symmetry.space_group_name_H-M   'P 1'
#
loop_
_entity.id
_entity.type
_entity.pdbx_description
1 polymer ?
#
loop_
_entity_poly.entity_id
_entity_poly.type
_entity_poly.pdbx_seq_one_letter_code
_entity_poly.pdbx_strand_id
1 'polypeptide(L)'
;MDNKTTGAFISSRRKELSLNQKQLAEKLGVTDKAVSKWETGRSAPDIALLEPLARELGVSVVEILQGEKIEEENFTTVSDEVVITTMKKDKKNLRRAVIIAVSIILSILLLLQINFYCYHYFITIPKDDISAIEKEATEYIGKFTEYYDTNFQNGKIAKAVQKGKYHFYLIEGTNKSNEKCISLCIFRRDEVFKNKMKPIAGTIGTKYTPDKINYHCSGEGSSFGCINFNVFYGYDMQETEYSFYYRGVKHTVPIEDEIFLHPFIEIDSNGTNASLIYND
;
A
#
# COMPACT_ATOMS: atom_id res chain seq x y z
N MET A 1 -41.40 12.39 -17.18
CA MET A 1 -42.73 12.87 -16.81
C MET A 1 -42.82 14.35 -17.20
N ASP A 2 -43.74 14.67 -18.07
CA ASP A 2 -44.05 16.08 -18.39
C ASP A 2 -45.22 16.54 -17.54
N ASN A 3 -44.97 17.45 -16.64
CA ASN A 3 -45.96 17.95 -15.68
C ASN A 3 -47.17 18.60 -16.36
N LYS A 4 -47.01 19.20 -17.56
CA LYS A 4 -48.12 19.80 -18.30
C LYS A 4 -49.09 18.78 -18.86
N THR A 5 -48.53 17.73 -19.50
CA THR A 5 -49.30 16.64 -20.07
C THR A 5 -50.06 15.87 -18.99
N THR A 6 -49.35 15.50 -17.90
CA THR A 6 -49.95 14.86 -16.72
C THR A 6 -51.04 15.72 -16.10
N GLY A 7 -50.78 17.02 -15.92
CA GLY A 7 -51.74 17.95 -15.33
C GLY A 7 -53.03 18.12 -16.18
N ALA A 8 -52.86 18.25 -17.49
CA ALA A 8 -53.99 18.32 -18.44
C ALA A 8 -54.84 17.06 -18.38
N PHE A 9 -54.22 15.87 -18.28
CA PHE A 9 -54.90 14.57 -18.16
C PHE A 9 -55.69 14.48 -16.85
N ILE A 10 -55.09 14.84 -15.74
CA ILE A 10 -55.76 14.91 -14.41
C ILE A 10 -57.01 15.79 -14.50
N SER A 11 -56.87 16.99 -15.08
CA SER A 11 -57.96 17.94 -15.25
C SER A 11 -59.11 17.39 -16.11
N SER A 12 -58.76 16.72 -17.22
CA SER A 12 -59.75 16.09 -18.12
C SER A 12 -60.53 15.01 -17.40
N ARG A 13 -59.81 14.06 -16.76
CA ARG A 13 -60.44 12.95 -16.05
C ARG A 13 -61.33 13.41 -14.90
N ARG A 14 -60.88 14.39 -14.11
CA ARG A 14 -61.68 15.00 -13.06
C ARG A 14 -63.01 15.59 -13.61
N LYS A 15 -62.94 16.34 -14.72
CA LYS A 15 -64.11 16.95 -15.38
C LYS A 15 -65.05 15.90 -15.89
N GLU A 16 -64.58 14.83 -16.51
CA GLU A 16 -65.36 13.71 -16.99
C GLU A 16 -66.18 13.05 -15.84
N LEU A 17 -65.61 13.01 -14.64
CA LEU A 17 -66.27 12.52 -13.44
C LEU A 17 -67.13 13.59 -12.74
N SER A 18 -67.31 14.76 -13.37
CA SER A 18 -68.11 15.88 -12.85
C SER A 18 -67.64 16.38 -11.47
N LEU A 19 -66.37 16.18 -11.12
CA LEU A 19 -65.79 16.66 -9.87
C LEU A 19 -65.19 18.09 -10.04
N ASN A 20 -65.34 18.96 -9.05
CA ASN A 20 -64.56 20.18 -9.00
C ASN A 20 -63.23 19.96 -8.26
N GLN A 21 -62.28 20.92 -8.38
CA GLN A 21 -60.93 20.81 -7.77
C GLN A 21 -60.99 20.58 -6.27
N LYS A 22 -61.95 21.26 -5.57
CA LYS A 22 -62.13 21.13 -4.13
C LYS A 22 -62.57 19.73 -3.73
N GLN A 23 -63.54 19.16 -4.49
CA GLN A 23 -64.02 17.80 -4.22
C GLN A 23 -62.97 16.73 -4.44
N LEU A 24 -62.13 16.88 -5.46
CA LEU A 24 -60.98 15.94 -5.67
C LEU A 24 -59.97 16.10 -4.53
N ALA A 25 -59.69 17.34 -4.12
CA ALA A 25 -58.76 17.63 -3.01
C ALA A 25 -59.23 17.01 -1.71
N GLU A 26 -60.51 17.16 -1.36
CA GLU A 26 -61.11 16.55 -0.17
C GLU A 26 -60.99 15.03 -0.14
N LYS A 27 -61.24 14.37 -1.28
CA LYS A 27 -61.08 12.91 -1.41
C LYS A 27 -59.65 12.43 -1.22
N LEU A 28 -58.66 13.25 -1.61
CA LEU A 28 -57.23 12.94 -1.53
C LEU A 28 -56.58 13.46 -0.22
N GLY A 29 -57.31 14.18 0.62
CA GLY A 29 -56.75 14.79 1.88
C GLY A 29 -55.72 15.89 1.60
N VAL A 30 -55.86 16.61 0.46
CA VAL A 30 -54.97 17.70 0.08
C VAL A 30 -55.71 19.03 -0.08
N THR A 31 -55.02 20.11 -0.37
CA THR A 31 -55.65 21.40 -0.63
C THR A 31 -56.08 21.55 -2.09
N ASP A 32 -57.15 22.31 -2.35
CA ASP A 32 -57.61 22.69 -3.69
C ASP A 32 -56.51 23.38 -4.49
N LYS A 33 -55.65 24.15 -3.84
CA LYS A 33 -54.47 24.79 -4.43
C LYS A 33 -53.42 23.78 -4.91
N ALA A 34 -53.29 22.63 -4.23
CA ALA A 34 -52.40 21.57 -4.66
C ALA A 34 -52.90 20.94 -5.99
N VAL A 35 -54.20 20.57 -6.04
CA VAL A 35 -54.85 20.05 -7.23
C VAL A 35 -54.73 21.06 -8.40
N SER A 36 -54.99 22.36 -8.14
CA SER A 36 -54.85 23.41 -9.15
C SER A 36 -53.42 23.53 -9.71
N LYS A 37 -52.40 23.37 -8.84
CA LYS A 37 -50.98 23.39 -9.31
C LYS A 37 -50.66 22.16 -10.17
N TRP A 38 -51.22 20.98 -9.83
CA TRP A 38 -51.03 19.78 -10.64
C TRP A 38 -51.66 19.95 -12.01
N GLU A 39 -52.92 20.37 -12.07
CA GLU A 39 -53.66 20.56 -13.32
C GLU A 39 -53.06 21.62 -14.26
N THR A 40 -52.39 22.63 -13.67
CA THR A 40 -51.67 23.68 -14.45
C THR A 40 -50.24 23.30 -14.79
N GLY A 41 -49.75 22.12 -14.35
CA GLY A 41 -48.39 21.64 -14.58
C GLY A 41 -47.31 22.37 -13.75
N ARG A 42 -47.69 23.20 -12.77
CA ARG A 42 -46.76 23.93 -11.90
C ARG A 42 -46.03 23.01 -10.87
N SER A 43 -46.66 21.90 -10.53
CA SER A 43 -46.05 20.85 -9.72
C SER A 43 -46.66 19.50 -10.11
N ALA A 44 -45.96 18.42 -9.81
CA ALA A 44 -46.47 17.07 -9.88
C ALA A 44 -47.13 16.66 -8.55
N PRO A 45 -48.07 15.70 -8.56
CA PRO A 45 -48.50 15.00 -7.37
C PRO A 45 -47.31 14.27 -6.72
N ASP A 46 -47.32 14.14 -5.39
CA ASP A 46 -46.36 13.29 -4.69
C ASP A 46 -46.58 11.82 -5.09
N ILE A 47 -45.49 11.04 -5.08
CA ILE A 47 -45.53 9.61 -5.43
C ILE A 47 -46.52 8.85 -4.55
N ALA A 48 -46.61 9.19 -3.26
CA ALA A 48 -47.53 8.60 -2.32
C ALA A 48 -48.99 8.89 -2.63
N LEU A 49 -49.27 9.94 -3.40
CA LEU A 49 -50.62 10.33 -3.81
C LEU A 49 -51.01 9.78 -5.16
N LEU A 50 -50.12 9.21 -5.95
CA LEU A 50 -50.41 8.72 -7.31
C LEU A 50 -51.42 7.60 -7.28
N GLU A 51 -51.30 6.64 -6.36
CA GLU A 51 -52.23 5.52 -6.26
C GLU A 51 -53.67 5.97 -5.79
N PRO A 52 -53.81 6.76 -4.72
CA PRO A 52 -55.10 7.34 -4.35
C PRO A 52 -55.71 8.18 -5.50
N LEU A 53 -54.92 9.01 -6.18
CA LEU A 53 -55.34 9.84 -7.30
C LEU A 53 -55.84 8.98 -8.46
N ALA A 54 -55.10 7.93 -8.82
CA ALA A 54 -55.49 7.00 -9.88
C ALA A 54 -56.84 6.31 -9.57
N ARG A 55 -57.04 5.90 -8.33
CA ARG A 55 -58.27 5.30 -7.86
C ARG A 55 -59.47 6.25 -7.95
N GLU A 56 -59.29 7.48 -7.51
CA GLU A 56 -60.37 8.52 -7.52
C GLU A 56 -60.71 8.98 -8.96
N LEU A 57 -59.77 8.94 -9.87
CA LEU A 57 -59.97 9.30 -11.28
C LEU A 57 -60.36 8.12 -12.16
N GLY A 58 -60.40 6.88 -11.63
CA GLY A 58 -60.76 5.67 -12.35
C GLY A 58 -59.78 5.36 -13.50
N VAL A 59 -58.45 5.57 -13.25
CA VAL A 59 -57.36 5.34 -14.20
C VAL A 59 -56.21 4.63 -13.52
N SER A 60 -55.26 4.12 -14.30
CA SER A 60 -54.03 3.55 -13.75
C SER A 60 -53.00 4.64 -13.44
N VAL A 61 -52.05 4.33 -12.56
CA VAL A 61 -50.91 5.24 -12.27
C VAL A 61 -50.10 5.49 -13.54
N VAL A 62 -49.99 4.51 -14.44
CA VAL A 62 -49.28 4.62 -15.71
C VAL A 62 -49.93 5.66 -16.62
N GLU A 63 -51.28 5.64 -16.74
CA GLU A 63 -52.01 6.63 -17.51
C GLU A 63 -51.83 8.06 -16.95
N ILE A 64 -51.81 8.22 -15.64
CA ILE A 64 -51.50 9.52 -15.02
C ILE A 64 -50.07 9.99 -15.39
N LEU A 65 -49.09 9.08 -15.32
CA LEU A 65 -47.70 9.43 -15.61
C LEU A 65 -47.45 9.72 -17.09
N GLN A 66 -48.16 9.07 -17.98
CA GLN A 66 -48.11 9.31 -19.42
C GLN A 66 -48.96 10.48 -19.86
N GLY A 67 -50.03 10.77 -19.11
CA GLY A 67 -50.96 11.85 -19.43
C GLY A 67 -51.95 11.53 -20.52
N GLU A 68 -52.17 10.23 -20.75
CA GLU A 68 -53.14 9.72 -21.78
C GLU A 68 -53.80 8.43 -21.32
N LYS A 69 -54.99 8.16 -21.83
CA LYS A 69 -55.74 6.92 -21.58
C LYS A 69 -55.14 5.78 -22.43
N ILE A 70 -54.88 4.64 -21.83
CA ILE A 70 -54.32 3.47 -22.48
C ILE A 70 -55.49 2.53 -22.76
N GLU A 71 -55.70 2.15 -24.02
CA GLU A 71 -56.68 1.10 -24.37
C GLU A 71 -56.19 -0.26 -23.83
N GLU A 72 -57.11 -1.11 -23.40
CA GLU A 72 -56.79 -2.39 -22.73
C GLU A 72 -55.85 -3.30 -23.53
N GLU A 73 -55.85 -3.25 -24.85
CA GLU A 73 -54.96 -4.01 -25.73
C GLU A 73 -53.48 -3.55 -25.62
N ASN A 74 -53.20 -2.32 -25.23
CA ASN A 74 -51.87 -1.75 -25.17
C ASN A 74 -51.29 -1.70 -23.74
N PHE A 75 -52.09 -2.05 -22.73
CA PHE A 75 -51.67 -1.89 -21.34
C PHE A 75 -50.47 -2.79 -20.95
N THR A 76 -50.46 -4.03 -21.42
CA THR A 76 -49.37 -4.99 -21.17
C THR A 76 -48.08 -4.58 -21.88
N THR A 77 -48.13 -4.11 -23.11
CA THR A 77 -46.96 -3.71 -23.90
C THR A 77 -46.29 -2.45 -23.34
N VAL A 78 -47.07 -1.47 -22.89
CA VAL A 78 -46.55 -0.22 -22.35
C VAL A 78 -45.93 -0.41 -20.96
N SER A 79 -46.56 -1.22 -20.10
CA SER A 79 -45.98 -1.55 -18.79
C SER A 79 -44.67 -2.31 -18.93
N ASP A 80 -44.60 -3.27 -19.85
CA ASP A 80 -43.38 -4.04 -20.10
C ASP A 80 -42.25 -3.20 -20.70
N GLU A 81 -42.58 -2.26 -21.60
CA GLU A 81 -41.58 -1.40 -22.22
C GLU A 81 -40.99 -0.39 -21.21
N VAL A 82 -41.80 0.21 -20.32
CA VAL A 82 -41.34 1.10 -19.25
C VAL A 82 -40.43 0.36 -18.25
N VAL A 83 -40.84 -0.85 -17.85
CA VAL A 83 -40.03 -1.69 -16.94
C VAL A 83 -38.72 -2.11 -17.61
N ILE A 84 -38.76 -2.58 -18.86
CA ILE A 84 -37.56 -3.02 -19.60
C ILE A 84 -36.58 -1.85 -19.84
N THR A 85 -37.06 -0.65 -20.17
CA THR A 85 -36.18 0.52 -20.40
C THR A 85 -35.55 1.00 -19.12
N THR A 86 -36.26 1.00 -17.99
CA THR A 86 -35.71 1.36 -16.68
C THR A 86 -34.65 0.36 -16.25
N MET A 87 -34.93 -0.94 -16.33
CA MET A 87 -33.96 -1.99 -15.99
C MET A 87 -32.71 -1.98 -16.91
N LYS A 88 -32.84 -1.66 -18.19
CA LYS A 88 -31.71 -1.50 -19.11
C LYS A 88 -30.84 -0.30 -18.75
N LYS A 89 -31.44 0.83 -18.35
CA LYS A 89 -30.74 2.05 -17.93
C LYS A 89 -29.94 1.80 -16.64
N ASP A 90 -30.54 1.10 -15.68
CA ASP A 90 -29.89 0.77 -14.41
C ASP A 90 -28.72 -0.20 -14.60
N LYS A 91 -28.87 -1.25 -15.43
CA LYS A 91 -27.77 -2.15 -15.78
C LYS A 91 -26.60 -1.43 -16.46
N LYS A 92 -26.89 -0.45 -17.34
CA LYS A 92 -25.85 0.33 -18.02
C LYS A 92 -25.11 1.25 -17.04
N ASN A 93 -25.83 1.88 -16.12
CA ASN A 93 -25.25 2.73 -15.08
C ASN A 93 -24.42 1.91 -14.08
N LEU A 94 -24.92 0.74 -13.66
CA LEU A 94 -24.20 -0.18 -12.79
C LEU A 94 -22.89 -0.67 -13.45
N ARG A 95 -22.94 -1.08 -14.73
CA ARG A 95 -21.73 -1.47 -15.47
C ARG A 95 -20.69 -0.34 -15.53
N ARG A 96 -21.13 0.91 -15.79
CA ARG A 96 -20.24 2.07 -15.79
C ARG A 96 -19.62 2.31 -14.41
N ALA A 97 -20.41 2.26 -13.34
CA ALA A 97 -19.94 2.39 -11.98
C ALA A 97 -18.91 1.32 -11.61
N VAL A 98 -19.15 0.06 -12.00
CA VAL A 98 -18.21 -1.05 -11.79
C VAL A 98 -16.90 -0.82 -12.56
N ILE A 99 -16.95 -0.40 -13.83
CA ILE A 99 -15.75 -0.11 -14.62
C ILE A 99 -14.94 1.02 -13.98
N ILE A 100 -15.59 2.08 -13.53
CA ILE A 100 -14.91 3.20 -12.84
C ILE A 100 -14.27 2.72 -11.53
N ALA A 101 -14.98 1.94 -10.73
CA ALA A 101 -14.46 1.39 -9.48
C ALA A 101 -13.23 0.49 -9.72
N VAL A 102 -13.29 -0.40 -10.71
CA VAL A 102 -12.17 -1.28 -11.08
C VAL A 102 -10.98 -0.45 -11.58
N SER A 103 -11.19 0.59 -12.41
CA SER A 103 -10.10 1.43 -12.88
C SER A 103 -9.44 2.22 -11.76
N ILE A 104 -10.19 2.69 -10.77
CA ILE A 104 -9.65 3.34 -9.57
C ILE A 104 -8.79 2.36 -8.76
N ILE A 105 -9.28 1.14 -8.53
CA ILE A 105 -8.54 0.11 -7.80
C ILE A 105 -7.22 -0.23 -8.52
N LEU A 106 -7.26 -0.43 -9.84
CA LEU A 106 -6.07 -0.69 -10.63
C LEU A 106 -5.07 0.47 -10.58
N SER A 107 -5.55 1.72 -10.62
CA SER A 107 -4.71 2.91 -10.49
C SER A 107 -4.03 2.98 -9.12
N ILE A 108 -4.75 2.68 -8.05
CA ILE A 108 -4.19 2.63 -6.68
C ILE A 108 -3.13 1.53 -6.58
N LEU A 109 -3.40 0.33 -7.09
CA LEU A 109 -2.43 -0.77 -7.09
C LEU A 109 -1.16 -0.41 -7.88
N LEU A 110 -1.31 0.24 -9.03
CA LEU A 110 -0.17 0.72 -9.82
C LEU A 110 0.65 1.77 -9.05
N LEU A 111 -0.01 2.73 -8.39
CA LEU A 111 0.67 3.73 -7.56
C LEU A 111 1.42 3.09 -6.39
N LEU A 112 0.82 2.12 -5.72
CA LEU A 112 1.47 1.37 -4.64
C LEU A 112 2.69 0.60 -5.16
N GLN A 113 2.59 -0.01 -6.33
CA GLN A 113 3.70 -0.71 -6.96
C GLN A 113 4.83 0.25 -7.36
N ILE A 114 4.52 1.39 -7.95
CA ILE A 114 5.50 2.43 -8.28
C ILE A 114 6.18 2.94 -7.01
N ASN A 115 5.41 3.24 -5.95
CA ASN A 115 5.97 3.67 -4.66
C ASN A 115 6.91 2.62 -4.08
N PHE A 116 6.53 1.34 -4.11
CA PHE A 116 7.38 0.23 -3.67
C PHE A 116 8.71 0.17 -4.44
N TYR A 117 8.66 0.24 -5.80
CA TYR A 117 9.87 0.26 -6.61
C TYR A 117 10.72 1.51 -6.37
N CYS A 118 10.12 2.70 -6.28
CA CYS A 118 10.82 3.93 -5.97
C CYS A 118 11.50 3.86 -4.61
N TYR A 119 10.80 3.40 -3.58
CA TYR A 119 11.36 3.23 -2.25
C TYR A 119 12.61 2.35 -2.29
N HIS A 120 12.52 1.15 -2.87
CA HIS A 120 13.68 0.25 -3.00
C HIS A 120 14.80 0.86 -3.85
N TYR A 121 14.47 1.60 -4.90
CA TYR A 121 15.45 2.22 -5.77
C TYR A 121 16.28 3.30 -5.07
N PHE A 122 15.61 4.15 -4.26
CA PHE A 122 16.26 5.31 -3.63
C PHE A 122 16.99 4.96 -2.34
N ILE A 123 16.55 3.94 -1.59
CA ILE A 123 17.20 3.53 -0.33
C ILE A 123 18.31 2.49 -0.52
N THR A 124 18.55 2.04 -1.74
CA THR A 124 19.56 1.04 -2.04
C THR A 124 20.63 1.59 -2.97
N ILE A 125 21.86 1.17 -2.76
CA ILE A 125 23.04 1.59 -3.55
C ILE A 125 23.52 0.46 -4.47
N PRO A 126 24.16 0.77 -5.63
CA PRO A 126 24.76 -0.24 -6.46
C PRO A 126 25.87 -1.02 -5.72
N LYS A 127 25.88 -2.34 -5.83
CA LYS A 127 26.84 -3.20 -5.13
C LYS A 127 28.28 -3.01 -5.61
N ASP A 128 28.46 -2.51 -6.84
CA ASP A 128 29.77 -2.34 -7.49
C ASP A 128 30.30 -0.90 -7.40
N ASP A 129 29.53 0.01 -6.80
CA ASP A 129 29.93 1.41 -6.59
C ASP A 129 30.60 1.58 -5.22
N ILE A 130 31.90 1.39 -5.19
CA ILE A 130 32.73 1.49 -3.99
C ILE A 130 32.55 2.85 -3.29
N SER A 131 32.50 3.94 -4.05
CA SER A 131 32.34 5.29 -3.48
C SER A 131 30.99 5.47 -2.79
N ALA A 132 29.91 4.96 -3.41
CA ALA A 132 28.59 4.97 -2.79
C ALA A 132 28.53 4.09 -1.54
N ILE A 133 29.21 2.94 -1.54
CA ILE A 133 29.27 2.03 -0.39
C ILE A 133 30.01 2.71 0.79
N GLU A 134 31.18 3.30 0.52
CA GLU A 134 31.97 4.02 1.53
C GLU A 134 31.18 5.17 2.15
N LYS A 135 30.51 5.96 1.31
CA LYS A 135 29.66 7.07 1.76
C LYS A 135 28.52 6.58 2.64
N GLU A 136 27.74 5.61 2.15
CA GLU A 136 26.58 5.08 2.87
C GLU A 136 26.98 4.39 4.17
N ALA A 137 28.09 3.62 4.17
CA ALA A 137 28.64 3.01 5.38
C ALA A 137 29.06 4.07 6.40
N THR A 138 29.73 5.12 5.96
CA THR A 138 30.15 6.23 6.81
C THR A 138 28.96 6.93 7.46
N GLU A 139 27.93 7.24 6.67
CA GLU A 139 26.71 7.87 7.16
C GLU A 139 25.93 6.93 8.12
N TYR A 140 25.87 5.65 7.79
CA TYR A 140 25.19 4.65 8.63
C TYR A 140 25.87 4.49 9.98
N ILE A 141 27.20 4.34 9.98
CA ILE A 141 28.01 4.27 11.20
C ILE A 141 27.90 5.59 11.98
N GLY A 142 27.94 6.74 11.28
CA GLY A 142 27.82 8.07 11.86
C GLY A 142 26.54 8.27 12.67
N LYS A 143 25.39 7.76 12.19
CA LYS A 143 24.11 7.83 12.92
C LYS A 143 24.14 7.13 14.28
N PHE A 144 24.88 6.02 14.40
CA PHE A 144 25.06 5.33 15.69
C PHE A 144 26.09 6.02 16.57
N THR A 145 27.12 6.60 15.96
CA THR A 145 28.23 7.24 16.71
C THR A 145 27.86 8.62 17.25
N GLU A 146 26.86 9.27 16.69
CA GLU A 146 26.31 10.53 17.22
C GLU A 146 25.79 10.36 18.64
N TYR A 147 25.14 9.22 18.93
CA TYR A 147 24.67 8.88 20.29
C TYR A 147 25.83 8.65 21.30
N TYR A 148 26.99 8.19 20.80
CA TYR A 148 28.19 7.88 21.65
C TYR A 148 29.30 8.90 21.53
N ASP A 149 29.08 10.05 20.92
CA ASP A 149 30.01 11.17 20.72
C ASP A 149 31.32 10.80 19.96
N THR A 150 31.33 9.71 19.20
CA THR A 150 32.51 9.21 18.49
C THR A 150 32.66 9.73 17.06
N ASN A 151 31.55 10.17 16.44
CA ASN A 151 31.47 10.83 15.12
C ASN A 151 32.43 10.28 14.06
N PHE A 152 32.12 9.12 13.52
CA PHE A 152 32.91 8.45 12.48
C PHE A 152 32.85 9.20 11.14
N GLN A 153 34.03 9.48 10.56
CA GLN A 153 34.19 10.24 9.31
C GLN A 153 35.24 9.61 8.39
N ASN A 154 35.21 10.03 7.11
CA ASN A 154 36.23 9.67 6.11
C ASN A 154 36.38 8.14 5.92
N GLY A 155 35.25 7.41 5.99
CA GLY A 155 35.26 5.96 5.89
C GLY A 155 35.80 5.47 4.57
N LYS A 156 36.73 4.53 4.59
CA LYS A 156 37.31 3.81 3.45
C LYS A 156 37.23 2.31 3.69
N ILE A 157 36.94 1.55 2.64
CA ILE A 157 36.91 0.11 2.73
C ILE A 157 38.33 -0.43 2.85
N ALA A 158 38.61 -1.07 3.99
CA ALA A 158 39.87 -1.76 4.21
C ALA A 158 39.83 -3.22 3.76
N LYS A 159 38.72 -3.91 4.05
CA LYS A 159 38.47 -5.29 3.60
C LYS A 159 37.00 -5.53 3.35
N ALA A 160 36.68 -6.39 2.39
CA ALA A 160 35.34 -6.80 2.08
C ALA A 160 35.26 -8.32 1.97
N VAL A 161 34.21 -8.90 2.55
CA VAL A 161 33.89 -10.32 2.45
C VAL A 161 32.41 -10.48 2.10
N GLN A 162 32.09 -11.31 1.11
CA GLN A 162 30.72 -11.64 0.76
C GLN A 162 30.39 -13.06 1.24
N LYS A 163 29.21 -13.20 1.88
CA LYS A 163 28.61 -14.50 2.23
C LYS A 163 27.16 -14.48 1.79
N GLY A 164 26.87 -15.19 0.70
CA GLY A 164 25.53 -15.23 0.12
C GLY A 164 24.99 -13.85 -0.28
N LYS A 165 23.88 -13.42 0.33
CA LYS A 165 23.29 -12.09 0.06
C LYS A 165 23.84 -10.98 0.96
N TYR A 166 24.77 -11.28 1.86
CA TYR A 166 25.35 -10.34 2.80
C TYR A 166 26.78 -9.97 2.38
N HIS A 167 27.09 -8.68 2.53
CA HIS A 167 28.40 -8.11 2.27
C HIS A 167 28.88 -7.47 3.58
N PHE A 168 30.04 -7.88 4.03
CA PHE A 168 30.70 -7.40 5.23
C PHE A 168 31.85 -6.50 4.82
N TYR A 169 31.79 -5.26 5.26
CA TYR A 169 32.83 -4.27 4.98
C TYR A 169 33.48 -3.81 6.28
N LEU A 170 34.79 -3.98 6.35
CA LEU A 170 35.60 -3.39 7.37
C LEU A 170 36.01 -2.01 6.89
N ILE A 171 35.61 -0.96 7.62
CA ILE A 171 35.76 0.43 7.22
C ILE A 171 36.72 1.11 8.16
N GLU A 172 37.80 1.65 7.60
CA GLU A 172 38.69 2.56 8.31
C GLU A 172 38.18 4.00 8.19
N GLY A 173 38.27 4.75 9.24
CA GLY A 173 37.89 6.16 9.27
C GLY A 173 38.58 6.91 10.42
N THR A 174 38.08 8.10 10.70
CA THR A 174 38.57 8.92 11.79
C THR A 174 37.43 9.36 12.71
N ASN A 175 37.74 9.57 13.99
CA ASN A 175 36.80 10.19 14.93
C ASN A 175 36.94 11.73 14.93
N LYS A 176 36.18 12.44 15.78
CA LYS A 176 36.28 13.90 15.96
C LYS A 176 37.68 14.40 16.30
N SER A 177 38.47 13.59 16.99
CA SER A 177 39.85 13.91 17.39
C SER A 177 40.87 13.56 16.32
N ASN A 178 40.40 13.18 15.09
CA ASN A 178 41.23 12.73 13.97
C ASN A 178 42.07 11.47 14.30
N GLU A 179 41.65 10.68 15.30
CA GLU A 179 42.26 9.37 15.59
C GLU A 179 41.70 8.31 14.63
N LYS A 180 42.53 7.39 14.19
CA LYS A 180 42.15 6.25 13.32
C LYS A 180 41.18 5.36 14.08
N CYS A 181 40.05 5.09 13.46
CA CYS A 181 39.01 4.22 13.97
C CYS A 181 38.64 3.15 12.92
N ILE A 182 38.12 2.06 13.40
CA ILE A 182 37.70 0.93 12.59
C ILE A 182 36.22 0.63 12.91
N SER A 183 35.46 0.36 11.91
CA SER A 183 34.08 -0.03 12.05
C SER A 183 33.71 -1.15 11.06
N LEU A 184 32.83 -2.04 11.49
CA LEU A 184 32.22 -3.03 10.62
C LEU A 184 30.88 -2.49 10.13
N CYS A 185 30.59 -2.64 8.83
CA CYS A 185 29.29 -2.37 8.26
C CYS A 185 28.82 -3.57 7.45
N ILE A 186 27.59 -4.00 7.70
CA ILE A 186 26.98 -5.16 7.04
C ILE A 186 25.91 -4.65 6.11
N PHE A 187 26.02 -5.00 4.83
CA PHE A 187 25.03 -4.70 3.81
C PHE A 187 24.30 -5.98 3.39
N ARG A 188 23.02 -5.86 3.11
CA ARG A 188 22.24 -6.92 2.50
C ARG A 188 21.87 -6.55 1.07
N ARG A 189 22.07 -7.50 0.15
CA ARG A 189 21.60 -7.36 -1.23
C ARG A 189 20.08 -7.20 -1.25
N ASP A 190 19.60 -6.28 -2.06
CA ASP A 190 18.17 -6.05 -2.24
C ASP A 190 17.52 -7.23 -2.95
N GLU A 191 16.32 -7.58 -2.53
CA GLU A 191 15.59 -8.73 -3.10
C GLU A 191 14.94 -8.39 -4.45
N VAL A 192 14.59 -7.11 -4.66
CA VAL A 192 13.98 -6.60 -5.89
C VAL A 192 15.06 -6.24 -6.91
N PHE A 193 16.04 -5.46 -6.50
CA PHE A 193 17.16 -5.03 -7.34
C PHE A 193 18.44 -5.78 -6.95
N LYS A 194 18.64 -6.96 -7.52
CA LYS A 194 19.76 -7.87 -7.18
C LYS A 194 21.16 -7.27 -7.32
N ASN A 195 21.31 -6.18 -8.08
CA ASN A 195 22.54 -5.41 -8.22
C ASN A 195 22.68 -4.27 -7.22
N LYS A 196 21.73 -4.11 -6.31
CA LYS A 196 21.72 -3.09 -5.27
C LYS A 196 21.72 -3.70 -3.88
N MET A 197 22.15 -2.91 -2.89
CA MET A 197 22.21 -3.32 -1.50
C MET A 197 21.95 -2.14 -0.56
N LYS A 198 21.70 -2.44 0.70
CA LYS A 198 21.49 -1.46 1.77
C LYS A 198 22.18 -1.90 3.06
N PRO A 199 22.64 -0.97 3.90
CA PRO A 199 23.19 -1.30 5.21
C PRO A 199 22.08 -1.83 6.13
N ILE A 200 22.41 -2.82 6.95
CA ILE A 200 21.50 -3.45 7.89
C ILE A 200 22.04 -3.50 9.31
N ALA A 201 23.34 -3.49 9.47
CA ALA A 201 24.01 -3.51 10.77
C ALA A 201 25.40 -2.87 10.67
N GLY A 202 25.91 -2.41 11.79
CA GLY A 202 27.26 -1.84 11.88
C GLY A 202 27.74 -1.74 13.32
N THR A 203 29.03 -1.57 13.49
CA THR A 203 29.63 -1.30 14.80
C THR A 203 29.85 0.20 14.99
N ILE A 204 29.96 0.61 16.23
CA ILE A 204 30.50 1.90 16.58
C ILE A 204 32.00 1.89 16.25
N GLY A 205 32.50 2.94 15.61
CA GLY A 205 33.92 3.06 15.31
C GLY A 205 34.78 2.87 16.59
N THR A 206 35.46 1.74 16.65
CA THR A 206 36.38 1.47 17.78
C THR A 206 37.75 2.05 17.49
N LYS A 207 38.44 2.50 18.54
CA LYS A 207 39.84 2.94 18.40
C LYS A 207 40.67 1.82 17.78
N TYR A 208 41.46 2.18 16.77
CA TYR A 208 42.42 1.28 16.17
C TYR A 208 43.39 0.68 17.21
N THR A 209 43.47 -0.62 17.26
CA THR A 209 44.41 -1.36 18.08
C THR A 209 45.03 -2.45 17.22
N PRO A 210 46.33 -2.33 16.85
CA PRO A 210 47.00 -3.33 16.04
C PRO A 210 47.07 -4.67 16.77
N ASP A 211 47.17 -5.75 16.00
CA ASP A 211 47.31 -7.12 16.47
C ASP A 211 46.24 -7.57 17.48
N LYS A 212 45.05 -7.01 17.37
CA LYS A 212 43.92 -7.36 18.22
C LYS A 212 42.75 -7.82 17.40
N ILE A 213 42.22 -8.99 17.75
CA ILE A 213 40.96 -9.48 17.18
C ILE A 213 39.79 -8.88 17.94
N ASN A 214 38.89 -8.28 17.20
CA ASN A 214 37.65 -7.75 17.69
C ASN A 214 36.49 -8.71 17.29
N TYR A 215 35.49 -8.74 18.12
CA TYR A 215 34.30 -9.52 17.89
C TYR A 215 33.07 -8.63 17.89
N HIS A 216 32.19 -8.86 16.90
CA HIS A 216 30.89 -8.21 16.83
C HIS A 216 29.79 -9.24 16.61
N CYS A 217 28.71 -9.09 17.38
CA CYS A 217 27.51 -9.86 17.20
C CYS A 217 26.33 -8.89 16.95
N SER A 218 25.64 -9.10 15.86
CA SER A 218 24.40 -8.37 15.55
C SER A 218 23.41 -9.33 14.90
N GLY A 219 22.13 -8.95 14.86
CA GLY A 219 21.09 -9.80 14.29
C GLY A 219 20.12 -9.04 13.40
N GLU A 220 19.60 -9.71 12.40
CA GLU A 220 18.46 -9.27 11.61
C GLU A 220 17.26 -10.15 11.94
N GLY A 221 16.22 -9.56 12.58
CA GLY A 221 14.98 -10.27 12.90
C GLY A 221 14.04 -10.33 11.69
N SER A 222 13.40 -11.47 11.48
CA SER A 222 12.27 -11.62 10.57
C SER A 222 11.14 -12.39 11.26
N SER A 223 9.95 -12.36 10.69
CA SER A 223 8.80 -13.15 11.18
C SER A 223 9.03 -14.66 11.15
N PHE A 224 10.11 -15.11 10.50
CA PHE A 224 10.47 -16.53 10.32
C PHE A 224 11.76 -16.95 11.04
N GLY A 225 12.33 -16.09 11.90
CA GLY A 225 13.54 -16.37 12.67
C GLY A 225 14.50 -15.17 12.73
N CYS A 226 15.55 -15.31 13.53
CA CYS A 226 16.65 -14.34 13.64
C CYS A 226 17.88 -14.85 12.89
N ILE A 227 18.51 -13.99 12.13
CA ILE A 227 19.80 -14.22 11.52
C ILE A 227 20.83 -13.48 12.36
N ASN A 228 21.75 -14.22 12.98
CA ASN A 228 22.81 -13.65 13.78
C ASN A 228 24.10 -13.56 12.98
N PHE A 229 24.72 -12.41 12.99
CA PHE A 229 26.02 -12.16 12.40
C PHE A 229 27.06 -12.13 13.49
N ASN A 230 27.95 -13.11 13.49
CA ASN A 230 29.08 -13.18 14.37
C ASN A 230 30.32 -12.87 13.53
N VAL A 231 30.98 -11.75 13.77
CA VAL A 231 32.08 -11.30 12.93
C VAL A 231 33.34 -11.08 13.76
N PHE A 232 34.41 -11.74 13.36
CA PHE A 232 35.74 -11.56 13.90
C PHE A 232 36.57 -10.74 12.92
N TYR A 233 37.28 -9.71 13.41
CA TYR A 233 38.09 -8.85 12.56
C TYR A 233 39.29 -8.28 13.32
N GLY A 234 40.34 -8.00 12.61
CA GLY A 234 41.57 -7.44 13.18
C GLY A 234 42.41 -6.76 12.10
N TYR A 235 43.43 -6.03 12.56
CA TYR A 235 44.33 -5.25 11.74
C TYR A 235 45.77 -5.44 12.20
N ASP A 236 46.73 -5.29 11.26
CA ASP A 236 48.14 -5.48 11.46
C ASP A 236 48.45 -6.81 12.18
N MET A 237 47.73 -7.86 11.71
CA MET A 237 47.81 -9.17 12.34
C MET A 237 49.17 -9.80 12.09
N GLN A 238 49.81 -10.22 13.14
CA GLN A 238 51.10 -10.93 13.11
C GLN A 238 50.88 -12.46 13.21
N GLU A 239 49.75 -12.89 13.70
CA GLU A 239 49.35 -14.28 13.80
C GLU A 239 48.95 -14.83 12.46
N THR A 240 49.27 -16.09 12.20
CA THR A 240 48.93 -16.81 10.94
C THR A 240 47.59 -17.55 11.01
N GLU A 241 47.08 -17.71 12.20
CA GLU A 241 45.79 -18.36 12.43
C GLU A 241 45.07 -17.76 13.65
N TYR A 242 43.74 -17.86 13.64
CA TYR A 242 42.90 -17.47 14.76
C TYR A 242 41.99 -18.65 15.13
N SER A 243 41.88 -18.95 16.42
CA SER A 243 41.03 -20.01 16.94
C SER A 243 39.96 -19.45 17.87
N PHE A 244 38.73 -19.93 17.72
CA PHE A 244 37.63 -19.62 18.63
C PHE A 244 36.77 -20.86 18.90
N TYR A 245 36.00 -20.83 19.98
CA TYR A 245 35.05 -21.87 20.27
C TYR A 245 33.64 -21.44 19.93
N TYR A 246 32.96 -22.29 19.16
CA TYR A 246 31.55 -22.11 18.86
C TYR A 246 30.79 -23.39 19.19
N ARG A 247 29.79 -23.29 20.08
CA ARG A 247 29.02 -24.42 20.61
C ARG A 247 29.87 -25.58 21.11
N GLY A 248 30.99 -25.26 21.77
CA GLY A 248 31.93 -26.25 22.33
C GLY A 248 32.89 -26.86 21.31
N VAL A 249 32.81 -26.50 20.04
CA VAL A 249 33.73 -26.96 18.99
C VAL A 249 34.78 -25.86 18.75
N LYS A 250 36.05 -26.25 18.68
CA LYS A 250 37.15 -25.36 18.29
C LYS A 250 37.15 -25.19 16.78
N HIS A 251 37.11 -23.97 16.35
CA HIS A 251 37.28 -23.55 14.95
C HIS A 251 38.60 -22.81 14.83
N THR A 252 39.39 -23.15 13.82
CA THR A 252 40.64 -22.46 13.50
C THR A 252 40.50 -21.90 12.09
N VAL A 253 40.79 -20.63 11.94
CA VAL A 253 40.65 -19.86 10.71
C VAL A 253 42.02 -19.27 10.36
N PRO A 254 42.52 -19.49 9.13
CA PRO A 254 43.77 -18.87 8.69
C PRO A 254 43.62 -17.36 8.57
N ILE A 255 44.69 -16.65 8.91
CA ILE A 255 44.84 -15.21 8.68
C ILE A 255 45.81 -15.06 7.50
N GLU A 256 45.25 -14.75 6.34
CA GLU A 256 46.02 -14.68 5.09
C GLU A 256 46.62 -13.30 4.83
N ASP A 257 46.07 -12.26 5.44
CA ASP A 257 46.46 -10.87 5.25
C ASP A 257 46.59 -10.16 6.57
N GLU A 258 47.31 -9.02 6.60
CA GLU A 258 47.39 -8.12 7.76
C GLU A 258 46.01 -7.64 8.24
N ILE A 259 45.03 -7.62 7.35
CA ILE A 259 43.66 -7.26 7.68
C ILE A 259 42.79 -8.53 7.66
N PHE A 260 42.31 -8.89 8.83
CA PHE A 260 41.47 -10.07 9.05
C PHE A 260 39.99 -9.70 9.12
N LEU A 261 39.14 -10.40 8.37
CA LEU A 261 37.68 -10.25 8.44
C LEU A 261 37.02 -11.60 8.17
N HIS A 262 36.46 -12.20 9.22
CA HIS A 262 35.83 -13.50 9.14
C HIS A 262 34.40 -13.45 9.67
N PRO A 263 33.39 -13.35 8.77
CA PRO A 263 31.99 -13.38 9.14
C PRO A 263 31.46 -14.81 9.30
N PHE A 264 30.72 -15.01 10.36
CA PHE A 264 29.88 -16.16 10.63
C PHE A 264 28.42 -15.78 10.57
N ILE A 265 27.60 -16.51 9.81
CA ILE A 265 26.15 -16.29 9.73
C ILE A 265 25.44 -17.47 10.37
N GLU A 266 24.67 -17.19 11.40
CA GLU A 266 23.83 -18.16 12.09
C GLU A 266 22.37 -17.86 11.79
N ILE A 267 21.62 -18.88 11.34
CA ILE A 267 20.18 -18.77 11.12
C ILE A 267 19.50 -19.53 12.25
N ASP A 268 18.84 -18.81 13.14
CA ASP A 268 18.01 -19.39 14.17
C ASP A 268 16.59 -19.57 13.64
N SER A 269 16.27 -20.82 13.26
CA SER A 269 14.91 -21.21 12.93
C SER A 269 14.22 -21.72 14.20
N ASN A 270 13.51 -20.84 14.89
CA ASN A 270 12.67 -21.16 16.07
C ASN A 270 13.38 -21.62 17.34
N GLY A 271 14.57 -21.10 17.64
CA GLY A 271 15.17 -21.27 18.98
C GLY A 271 15.69 -22.67 19.31
N THR A 272 15.79 -23.59 18.37
CA THR A 272 16.18 -24.97 18.67
C THR A 272 17.30 -25.59 17.86
N ASN A 273 17.65 -25.06 16.68
CA ASN A 273 18.81 -25.60 15.93
C ASN A 273 19.35 -24.55 14.95
N ALA A 274 20.40 -23.87 15.35
CA ALA A 274 21.19 -23.09 14.42
C ALA A 274 22.07 -24.03 13.58
N SER A 275 21.88 -23.99 12.28
CA SER A 275 22.79 -24.65 11.34
C SER A 275 23.73 -23.61 10.75
N LEU A 276 25.04 -23.84 10.88
CA LEU A 276 26.06 -23.12 10.11
C LEU A 276 25.88 -23.47 8.64
N ILE A 277 25.48 -22.53 7.82
CA ILE A 277 25.48 -22.72 6.38
C ILE A 277 26.81 -22.19 5.85
N TYR A 278 27.76 -23.11 5.70
CA TYR A 278 28.90 -22.90 4.78
C TYR A 278 28.38 -23.25 3.38
N ASN A 279 28.09 -22.26 2.58
CA ASN A 279 28.05 -22.45 1.13
C ASN A 279 29.19 -21.61 0.56
N ASP A 280 30.15 -22.33 -0.01
CA ASP A 280 31.26 -21.79 -0.79
C ASP A 280 30.81 -20.88 -1.92
#